data_112e73b7cf917647e11483c7112e51bf
#
_entry.id   112e73b7cf917647e11483c7112e51bf
#
_cell.length_a   1.000
_cell.length_b   1.000
_cell.length_c   1.000
_cell.angle_alpha   90.00
_cell.angle_beta   90.00
_cell.angle_gamma   90.00
#
_symmetry.space_group_name_H-M   'P 1'
#
loop_
_entity.id
_entity.type
_entity.pdbx_description
1 polymer ?
#
loop_
_entity_poly.entity_id
_entity_poly.type
_entity_poly.pdbx_seq_one_letter_code
_entity_poly.pdbx_strand_id
1 'polypeptide(L)'
;VGGHTEMKNIDIVKLTIKTIHDMMAEDKNLRTILKKQVKDANGDIDISWINAELIRHVPDRLGHDARYAIDPTKIKNELGWYPETMFADGIVKTIRWNLEHQDWIQEVTSGDYQKYYDMMYTKKGR
;
A
#
# COMPACT_ATOMS: atom_id res chain seq x y z
N VAL A 1 4.58 -16.98 -8.04
CA VAL A 1 5.31 -16.26 -9.08
C VAL A 1 5.78 -14.95 -8.50
N GLY A 2 7.01 -14.56 -8.72
CA GLY A 2 7.60 -13.32 -8.20
C GLY A 2 8.40 -12.57 -9.25
N GLY A 3 8.70 -11.32 -8.94
CA GLY A 3 9.59 -10.47 -9.74
C GLY A 3 11.03 -10.51 -9.21
N HIS A 4 11.91 -9.73 -9.83
CA HIS A 4 13.32 -9.63 -9.43
C HIS A 4 13.58 -8.55 -8.37
N THR A 5 12.54 -7.87 -7.87
CA THR A 5 12.69 -6.75 -6.95
C THR A 5 12.48 -7.21 -5.50
N GLU A 6 13.53 -7.09 -4.70
CA GLU A 6 13.45 -7.27 -3.25
C GLU A 6 13.50 -5.89 -2.58
N MET A 7 12.57 -5.63 -1.69
CA MET A 7 12.50 -4.38 -0.93
C MET A 7 12.14 -4.65 0.53
N LYS A 8 12.65 -3.83 1.44
CA LYS A 8 12.23 -3.84 2.83
C LYS A 8 10.80 -3.28 2.94
N ASN A 9 9.98 -3.84 3.83
CA ASN A 9 8.62 -3.34 4.07
C ASN A 9 8.59 -1.84 4.33
N ILE A 10 9.54 -1.32 5.12
CA ILE A 10 9.61 0.12 5.43
C ILE A 10 9.83 0.98 4.18
N ASP A 11 10.61 0.50 3.22
CA ASP A 11 10.89 1.23 1.98
C ASP A 11 9.66 1.23 1.07
N ILE A 12 8.91 0.12 1.02
CA ILE A 12 7.62 0.04 0.31
C ILE A 12 6.61 1.00 0.93
N VAL A 13 6.50 1.05 2.27
CA VAL A 13 5.60 1.97 2.97
C VAL A 13 5.93 3.43 2.67
N LYS A 14 7.22 3.80 2.75
CA LYS A 14 7.67 5.16 2.41
C LYS A 14 7.36 5.52 0.95
N LEU A 15 7.64 4.60 0.02
CA LEU A 15 7.34 4.78 -1.39
C LEU A 15 5.84 4.96 -1.63
N THR A 16 5.00 4.16 -0.97
CA THR A 16 3.55 4.25 -1.07
C THR A 16 3.04 5.61 -0.59
N ILE A 17 3.48 6.07 0.59
CA ILE A 17 3.09 7.37 1.14
C ILE A 17 3.49 8.50 0.19
N LYS A 18 4.74 8.47 -0.27
CA LYS A 18 5.24 9.46 -1.23
C LYS A 18 4.42 9.48 -2.53
N THR A 19 4.14 8.31 -3.09
CA THR A 19 3.40 8.19 -4.35
C THR A 19 1.96 8.71 -4.20
N ILE A 20 1.28 8.40 -3.09
CA ILE A 20 -0.06 8.94 -2.81
C ILE A 20 -0.02 10.46 -2.70
N HIS A 21 0.93 11.00 -1.94
CA HIS A 21 1.11 12.45 -1.79
C HIS A 21 1.32 13.13 -3.15
N ASP A 22 2.24 12.61 -3.95
CA ASP A 22 2.57 13.18 -5.27
C ASP A 22 1.37 13.13 -6.21
N MET A 23 0.65 12.00 -6.30
CA MET A 23 -0.56 11.89 -7.11
C MET A 23 -1.64 12.88 -6.70
N MET A 24 -1.85 13.08 -5.39
CA MET A 24 -2.82 14.05 -4.88
C MET A 24 -2.35 15.51 -5.02
N ALA A 25 -1.04 15.74 -5.10
CA ALA A 25 -0.50 17.06 -5.41
C ALA A 25 -0.76 17.43 -6.89
N GLU A 26 -0.60 16.47 -7.79
CA GLU A 26 -0.80 16.63 -9.23
C GLU A 26 -2.29 16.67 -9.63
N ASP A 27 -3.11 15.78 -9.04
CA ASP A 27 -4.54 15.69 -9.33
C ASP A 27 -5.37 15.99 -8.07
N LYS A 28 -5.90 17.22 -8.00
CA LYS A 28 -6.72 17.69 -6.88
C LYS A 28 -8.04 16.91 -6.74
N ASN A 29 -8.55 16.29 -7.80
CA ASN A 29 -9.77 15.50 -7.72
C ASN A 29 -9.59 14.26 -6.84
N LEU A 30 -8.39 13.67 -6.80
CA LEU A 30 -8.09 12.54 -5.92
C LEU A 30 -8.19 12.90 -4.43
N ARG A 31 -8.08 14.18 -4.07
CA ARG A 31 -8.19 14.63 -2.67
C ARG A 31 -9.62 14.51 -2.14
N THR A 32 -10.63 14.43 -3.00
CA THR A 32 -12.03 14.35 -2.59
C THR A 32 -12.38 13.05 -1.85
N ILE A 33 -11.59 11.99 -2.03
CA ILE A 33 -11.77 10.71 -1.32
C ILE A 33 -11.31 10.77 0.14
N LEU A 34 -10.52 11.79 0.52
CA LEU A 34 -10.01 11.92 1.87
C LEU A 34 -11.14 12.22 2.86
N LYS A 35 -11.24 11.43 3.93
CA LYS A 35 -12.20 11.69 5.02
C LYS A 35 -11.92 13.00 5.73
N LYS A 36 -10.63 13.37 5.85
CA LYS A 36 -10.18 14.62 6.46
C LYS A 36 -10.09 15.70 5.38
N GLN A 37 -11.07 16.58 5.32
CA GLN A 37 -11.16 17.65 4.32
C GLN A 37 -10.85 19.04 4.91
N VAL A 38 -9.77 19.15 5.68
CA VAL A 38 -9.28 20.45 6.13
C VAL A 38 -8.72 21.22 4.95
N LYS A 39 -9.00 22.51 4.88
CA LYS A 39 -8.51 23.38 3.81
C LYS A 39 -7.16 23.99 4.18
N ASP A 40 -6.27 24.07 3.20
CA ASP A 40 -5.02 24.83 3.30
C ASP A 40 -5.25 26.35 3.06
N ALA A 41 -4.17 27.13 3.11
CA ALA A 41 -4.21 28.56 2.88
C ALA A 41 -4.73 28.99 1.50
N ASN A 42 -4.69 28.10 0.52
CA ASN A 42 -5.16 28.32 -0.85
C ASN A 42 -6.61 27.85 -1.06
N GLY A 43 -7.27 27.32 -0.02
CA GLY A 43 -8.62 26.77 -0.10
C GLY A 43 -8.70 25.34 -0.66
N ASP A 44 -7.57 24.70 -0.95
CA ASP A 44 -7.49 23.30 -1.38
C ASP A 44 -7.57 22.36 -0.17
N ILE A 45 -7.92 21.08 -0.41
CA ILE A 45 -7.85 20.07 0.66
C ILE A 45 -6.38 19.83 1.02
N ASP A 46 -6.06 20.05 2.29
CA ASP A 46 -4.71 19.87 2.83
C ASP A 46 -4.28 18.40 2.79
N ILE A 47 -3.14 18.16 2.17
CA ILE A 47 -2.49 16.85 2.08
C ILE A 47 -1.14 16.79 2.79
N SER A 48 -0.73 17.84 3.49
CA SER A 48 0.57 17.92 4.18
C SER A 48 0.77 16.81 5.22
N TRP A 49 -0.32 16.30 5.78
CA TRP A 49 -0.32 15.18 6.72
C TRP A 49 -0.06 13.80 6.09
N ILE A 50 -0.09 13.70 4.74
CA ILE A 50 0.28 12.47 4.02
C ILE A 50 1.81 12.44 3.90
N ASN A 51 2.45 12.04 4.98
CA ASN A 51 3.91 12.06 5.13
C ASN A 51 4.39 10.90 6.00
N ALA A 52 5.68 10.85 6.31
CA ALA A 52 6.30 9.76 7.06
C ALA A 52 5.78 9.62 8.52
N GLU A 53 5.09 10.61 9.07
CA GLU A 53 4.49 10.54 10.41
C GLU A 53 3.31 9.54 10.49
N LEU A 54 2.79 9.10 9.34
CA LEU A 54 1.81 8.01 9.27
C LEU A 54 2.41 6.65 9.62
N ILE A 55 3.73 6.51 9.60
CA ILE A 55 4.41 5.23 9.84
C ILE A 55 4.37 4.92 11.34
N ARG A 56 3.79 3.76 11.68
CA ARG A 56 3.79 3.23 13.04
C ARG A 56 4.44 1.86 13.06
N HIS A 57 5.41 1.70 13.96
CA HIS A 57 6.01 0.40 14.23
C HIS A 57 5.12 -0.37 15.21
N VAL A 58 4.79 -1.60 14.87
CA VAL A 58 3.99 -2.50 15.69
C VAL A 58 4.79 -3.78 15.98
N PRO A 59 4.48 -4.51 17.08
CA PRO A 59 5.06 -5.81 17.32
C PRO A 59 4.79 -6.75 16.15
N ASP A 60 5.81 -7.50 15.77
CA ASP A 60 5.66 -8.46 14.68
C ASP A 60 4.86 -9.69 15.12
N ARG A 61 4.25 -10.39 14.17
CA ARG A 61 3.56 -11.66 14.44
C ARG A 61 4.58 -12.77 14.71
N LEU A 62 4.20 -13.74 15.53
CA LEU A 62 5.04 -14.91 15.79
C LEU A 62 5.20 -15.76 14.52
N GLY A 63 6.43 -16.20 14.25
CA GLY A 63 6.75 -17.02 13.10
C GLY A 63 6.74 -16.28 11.76
N HIS A 64 6.86 -14.94 11.79
CA HIS A 64 6.98 -14.17 10.56
C HIS A 64 8.36 -14.34 9.93
N ASP A 65 8.39 -14.67 8.64
CA ASP A 65 9.64 -14.79 7.90
C ASP A 65 10.33 -13.42 7.75
N ALA A 66 11.63 -13.39 8.02
CA ALA A 66 12.41 -12.16 7.92
C ALA A 66 12.62 -11.68 6.48
N ARG A 67 12.48 -12.59 5.50
CA ARG A 67 12.75 -12.30 4.08
C ARG A 67 11.93 -13.20 3.16
N TYR A 68 11.35 -12.59 2.15
CA TYR A 68 10.74 -13.27 1.01
C TYR A 68 11.54 -12.91 -0.25
N ALA A 69 12.06 -13.94 -0.93
CA ALA A 69 12.76 -13.79 -2.20
C ALA A 69 12.34 -14.94 -3.12
N ILE A 70 11.98 -14.61 -4.35
CA ILE A 70 11.55 -15.57 -5.35
C ILE A 70 12.41 -15.42 -6.59
N ASP A 71 13.05 -16.53 -7.01
CA ASP A 71 13.77 -16.59 -8.27
C ASP A 71 12.83 -17.09 -9.38
N PRO A 72 12.49 -16.27 -10.39
CA PRO A 72 11.62 -16.65 -11.50
C PRO A 72 12.36 -17.34 -12.66
N THR A 73 13.65 -17.68 -12.50
CA THR A 73 14.46 -18.24 -13.59
C THR A 73 13.88 -19.53 -14.16
N LYS A 74 13.37 -20.43 -13.30
CA LYS A 74 12.78 -21.70 -13.74
C LYS A 74 11.57 -21.48 -14.63
N ILE A 75 10.61 -20.64 -14.20
CA ILE A 75 9.39 -20.39 -14.99
C ILE A 75 9.72 -19.69 -16.31
N LYS A 76 10.73 -18.83 -16.33
CA LYS A 76 11.21 -18.19 -17.56
C LYS A 76 11.76 -19.22 -18.55
N ASN A 77 12.60 -20.13 -18.06
CA ASN A 77 13.26 -21.12 -18.92
C ASN A 77 12.31 -22.19 -19.44
N GLU A 78 11.35 -22.63 -18.63
CA GLU A 78 10.44 -23.72 -18.98
C GLU A 78 9.19 -23.26 -19.72
N LEU A 79 8.65 -22.07 -19.38
CA LEU A 79 7.39 -21.56 -19.93
C LEU A 79 7.53 -20.23 -20.70
N GLY A 80 8.74 -19.68 -20.81
CA GLY A 80 8.98 -18.40 -21.48
C GLY A 80 8.37 -17.19 -20.74
N TRP A 81 7.82 -17.39 -19.55
CA TRP A 81 7.20 -16.30 -18.79
C TRP A 81 8.23 -15.49 -18.01
N TYR A 82 8.06 -14.18 -17.99
CA TYR A 82 8.84 -13.26 -17.15
C TYR A 82 7.97 -12.08 -16.70
N PRO A 83 8.31 -11.43 -15.57
CA PRO A 83 7.60 -10.24 -15.11
C PRO A 83 7.89 -9.06 -16.03
N GLU A 84 6.88 -8.59 -16.75
CA GLU A 84 7.00 -7.48 -17.72
C GLU A 84 6.94 -6.11 -17.03
N THR A 85 6.23 -6.02 -15.90
CA THR A 85 6.07 -4.76 -15.17
C THR A 85 7.09 -4.67 -14.05
N MET A 86 7.94 -3.66 -14.10
CA MET A 86 8.87 -3.36 -13.01
C MET A 86 8.11 -2.88 -11.77
N PHE A 87 8.65 -3.17 -10.58
CA PHE A 87 7.99 -2.81 -9.31
C PHE A 87 7.67 -1.33 -9.22
N ALA A 88 8.59 -0.45 -9.63
CA ALA A 88 8.39 1.00 -9.57
C ALA A 88 7.16 1.46 -10.38
N ASP A 89 6.93 0.88 -11.55
CA ASP A 89 5.78 1.20 -12.40
C ASP A 89 4.51 0.51 -11.89
N GLY A 90 4.65 -0.74 -11.44
CA GLY A 90 3.53 -1.54 -10.93
C GLY A 90 2.91 -0.95 -9.67
N ILE A 91 3.72 -0.48 -8.73
CA ILE A 91 3.21 0.12 -7.48
C ILE A 91 2.42 1.41 -7.75
N VAL A 92 2.88 2.24 -8.68
CA VAL A 92 2.18 3.47 -9.08
C VAL A 92 0.80 3.13 -9.67
N LYS A 93 0.73 2.17 -10.60
CA LYS A 93 -0.54 1.70 -11.18
C LYS A 93 -1.49 1.14 -10.11
N THR A 94 -0.95 0.33 -9.19
CA THR A 94 -1.72 -0.27 -8.10
C THR A 94 -2.29 0.79 -7.17
N ILE A 95 -1.48 1.77 -6.77
CA ILE A 95 -1.93 2.86 -5.91
C ILE A 95 -3.03 3.68 -6.61
N ARG A 96 -2.81 4.07 -7.87
CA ARG A 96 -3.81 4.81 -8.65
C ARG A 96 -5.13 4.06 -8.72
N TRP A 97 -5.09 2.79 -9.05
CA TRP A 97 -6.29 1.96 -9.11
C TRP A 97 -7.05 1.94 -7.78
N ASN A 98 -6.34 1.80 -6.66
CA ASN A 98 -6.96 1.85 -5.33
C ASN A 98 -7.59 3.21 -5.02
N LEU A 99 -6.96 4.31 -5.42
CA LEU A 99 -7.52 5.66 -5.21
C LEU A 99 -8.79 5.89 -6.04
N GLU A 100 -8.89 5.28 -7.21
CA GLU A 100 -10.01 5.43 -8.15
C GLU A 100 -11.18 4.46 -7.85
N HIS A 101 -10.96 3.38 -7.07
CA HIS A 101 -11.96 2.33 -6.80
C HIS A 101 -12.31 2.24 -5.31
N GLN A 102 -12.84 3.34 -4.76
CA GLN A 102 -13.17 3.44 -3.35
C GLN A 102 -14.32 2.54 -2.91
N ASP A 103 -15.29 2.28 -3.76
CA ASP A 103 -16.41 1.34 -3.55
C ASP A 103 -15.91 -0.08 -3.31
N TRP A 104 -14.96 -0.54 -4.11
CA TRP A 104 -14.32 -1.84 -3.91
C TRP A 104 -13.58 -1.90 -2.56
N ILE A 105 -12.83 -0.84 -2.21
CA ILE A 105 -12.16 -0.77 -0.92
C ILE A 105 -13.16 -0.83 0.24
N GLN A 106 -14.28 -0.11 0.14
CA GLN A 106 -15.33 -0.14 1.15
C GLN A 106 -15.94 -1.53 1.29
N GLU A 107 -16.22 -2.21 0.19
CA GLU A 107 -16.76 -3.56 0.21
C GLU A 107 -15.81 -4.55 0.89
N VAL A 108 -14.52 -4.54 0.53
CA VAL A 108 -13.51 -5.45 1.10
C VAL A 108 -13.22 -5.15 2.57
N THR A 109 -13.29 -3.87 2.99
CA THR A 109 -12.96 -3.47 4.37
C THR A 109 -14.17 -3.44 5.33
N SER A 110 -15.39 -3.58 4.83
CA SER A 110 -16.64 -3.31 5.56
C SER A 110 -17.12 -4.44 6.46
N GLY A 111 -16.41 -5.27 7.04
CA GLY A 111 -17.01 -6.14 8.03
C GLY A 111 -16.19 -7.33 8.51
N ASP A 112 -16.00 -8.37 7.72
CA ASP A 112 -15.37 -9.60 8.19
C ASP A 112 -13.86 -9.44 8.33
N TYR A 113 -13.24 -8.54 7.57
CA TYR A 113 -11.82 -8.21 7.70
C TYR A 113 -11.51 -7.57 9.06
N GLN A 114 -12.33 -6.64 9.53
CA GLN A 114 -12.14 -5.99 10.84
C GLN A 114 -12.25 -7.02 11.97
N LYS A 115 -13.23 -7.90 11.92
CA LYS A 115 -13.38 -9.00 12.90
C LYS A 115 -12.18 -9.93 12.90
N TYR A 116 -11.67 -10.28 11.71
CA TYR A 116 -10.48 -11.11 11.58
C TYR A 116 -9.23 -10.40 12.14
N TYR A 117 -9.06 -9.12 11.83
CA TYR A 117 -7.96 -8.31 12.34
C TYR A 117 -7.98 -8.22 13.87
N ASP A 118 -9.13 -7.92 14.46
CA ASP A 118 -9.32 -7.86 15.91
C ASP A 118 -9.04 -9.21 16.57
N MET A 119 -9.45 -10.31 15.96
CA MET A 119 -9.19 -11.66 16.45
C MET A 119 -7.68 -12.00 16.44
N MET A 120 -6.95 -11.58 15.42
CA MET A 120 -5.52 -11.88 15.26
C MET A 120 -4.63 -10.99 16.12
N TYR A 121 -4.99 -9.72 16.33
CA TYR A 121 -4.11 -8.73 16.95
C TYR A 121 -4.56 -8.26 18.33
N THR A 122 -5.86 -8.32 18.67
CA THR A 122 -6.37 -7.87 19.98
C THR A 122 -6.31 -8.97 21.03
N LYS A 123 -6.32 -10.25 20.68
CA LYS A 123 -6.23 -11.39 21.60
C LYS A 123 -4.82 -11.73 22.13
N LYS A 124 -3.83 -10.89 21.93
CA LYS A 124 -2.46 -11.07 22.45
C LYS A 124 -2.16 -10.23 23.70
N GLY A 125 -3.12 -10.09 24.57
CA GLY A 125 -2.95 -9.63 25.95
C GLY A 125 -3.08 -10.77 26.95
N ARG A 126 -2.30 -11.89 26.77
CA ARG A 126 -2.02 -12.87 27.83
C ARG A 126 -0.66 -13.47 27.61
#